data_725385b51bad477afe3e9fb935330750
#
_entry.id   725385b51bad477afe3e9fb935330750
#
_cell.length_a   1.000
_cell.length_b   1.000
_cell.length_c   1.000
_cell.angle_alpha   90.00
_cell.angle_beta   90.00
_cell.angle_gamma   90.00
#
_symmetry.space_group_name_H-M   'P 1'
#
loop_
_entity.id
_entity.type
_entity.pdbx_description
1 polymer ?
#
loop_
_entity_poly.entity_id
_entity_poly.type
_entity_poly.pdbx_seq_one_letter_code
_entity_poly.pdbx_strand_id
1 'polypeptide(L)'
;MKPHVLVALGFAVLATPALAQIQRQDPFADADTNRDGQITLAEYQASRAARFDRLDRDRDGVIRMQDFPRIAVRGDRGADLERMISAADRNRDGALTREELLASPPVAFAMADANDDGVLTAAERDAAKARLQDMRSARR
;
A
#
# COMPACT_ATOMS: atom_id res chain seq x y z
N MET A 1 -23.83 -56.54 16.46
CA MET A 1 -23.31 -55.70 15.36
C MET A 1 -23.60 -54.24 15.68
N LYS A 2 -22.58 -53.46 16.04
CA LYS A 2 -22.71 -52.02 16.34
C LYS A 2 -22.05 -51.24 15.22
N PRO A 3 -22.68 -50.22 14.63
CA PRO A 3 -22.06 -49.39 13.60
C PRO A 3 -21.17 -48.35 14.26
N HIS A 4 -19.92 -48.25 13.79
CA HIS A 4 -18.97 -47.21 14.16
C HIS A 4 -19.30 -45.93 13.36
N VAL A 5 -19.67 -44.87 14.07
CA VAL A 5 -19.86 -43.55 13.51
C VAL A 5 -18.44 -42.89 13.44
N LEU A 6 -17.96 -42.67 12.22
CA LEU A 6 -16.76 -41.90 11.94
C LEU A 6 -17.14 -40.42 12.03
N VAL A 7 -16.69 -39.74 13.09
CA VAL A 7 -16.77 -38.29 13.20
C VAL A 7 -15.57 -37.70 12.47
N ALA A 8 -15.81 -37.13 11.28
CA ALA A 8 -14.81 -36.35 10.57
C ALA A 8 -14.68 -34.97 11.26
N LEU A 9 -13.58 -34.75 11.98
CA LEU A 9 -13.19 -33.40 12.46
C LEU A 9 -12.75 -32.58 11.26
N GLY A 10 -13.62 -31.69 10.81
CA GLY A 10 -13.28 -30.63 9.88
C GLY A 10 -12.38 -29.60 10.57
N PHE A 11 -11.11 -29.53 10.20
CA PHE A 11 -10.23 -28.43 10.57
C PHE A 11 -10.65 -27.17 9.80
N ALA A 12 -11.45 -26.32 10.42
CA ALA A 12 -11.67 -24.97 9.94
C ALA A 12 -10.39 -24.17 10.21
N VAL A 13 -9.58 -23.93 9.18
CA VAL A 13 -8.47 -22.99 9.25
C VAL A 13 -9.09 -21.59 9.37
N LEU A 14 -9.21 -21.10 10.59
CA LEU A 14 -9.54 -19.69 10.84
C LEU A 14 -8.35 -18.86 10.39
N ALA A 15 -8.45 -18.25 9.21
CA ALA A 15 -7.49 -17.27 8.74
C ALA A 15 -7.47 -16.12 9.77
N THR A 16 -6.38 -16.01 10.51
CA THR A 16 -6.19 -15.01 11.55
C THR A 16 -6.16 -13.60 10.94
N PRO A 17 -6.83 -12.60 11.53
CA PRO A 17 -6.85 -11.22 11.00
C PRO A 17 -5.48 -10.54 10.95
N ALA A 18 -4.45 -11.16 11.53
CA ALA A 18 -3.08 -10.67 11.50
C ALA A 18 -2.47 -10.62 10.10
N LEU A 19 -2.78 -11.58 9.22
CA LEU A 19 -2.28 -11.58 7.83
C LEU A 19 -2.89 -10.45 6.99
N ALA A 20 -4.14 -10.08 7.25
CA ALA A 20 -4.80 -8.98 6.56
C ALA A 20 -4.25 -7.59 6.95
N GLN A 21 -3.61 -7.46 8.13
CA GLN A 21 -2.98 -6.20 8.57
C GLN A 21 -1.60 -5.99 7.95
N ILE A 22 -0.88 -7.06 7.66
CA ILE A 22 0.45 -6.97 7.02
C ILE A 22 0.31 -6.49 5.56
N GLN A 23 -0.72 -6.94 4.86
CA GLN A 23 -0.99 -6.52 3.47
C GLN A 23 -1.33 -5.02 3.33
N ARG A 24 -1.87 -4.38 4.39
CA ARG A 24 -2.19 -2.93 4.36
C ARG A 24 -0.96 -2.01 4.35
N GLN A 25 0.23 -2.55 4.55
CA GLN A 25 1.48 -1.78 4.59
C GLN A 25 2.38 -2.05 3.37
N ASP A 26 1.96 -2.93 2.46
CA ASP A 26 2.69 -3.20 1.24
C ASP A 26 2.31 -2.16 0.16
N PRO A 27 3.24 -1.28 -0.25
CA PRO A 27 2.97 -0.29 -1.29
C PRO A 27 2.67 -0.92 -2.65
N PHE A 28 2.94 -2.20 -2.81
CA PHE A 28 2.82 -2.95 -4.05
C PHE A 28 1.65 -3.93 -4.08
N ALA A 29 0.88 -4.08 -2.97
CA ALA A 29 -0.13 -5.13 -2.81
C ALA A 29 -1.21 -5.14 -3.91
N ASP A 30 -1.57 -3.95 -4.43
CA ASP A 30 -2.63 -3.78 -5.44
C ASP A 30 -2.06 -3.39 -6.82
N ALA A 31 -0.75 -3.48 -7.03
CA ALA A 31 -0.13 -2.96 -8.23
C ALA A 31 -0.02 -4.01 -9.35
N ASP A 32 0.11 -5.28 -9.02
CA ASP A 32 0.11 -6.38 -10.00
C ASP A 32 -1.32 -6.62 -10.49
N THR A 33 -1.71 -5.90 -11.53
CA THR A 33 -3.09 -5.93 -12.05
C THR A 33 -3.37 -7.09 -12.96
N ASN A 34 -2.35 -7.56 -13.69
CA ASN A 34 -2.45 -8.69 -14.61
C ASN A 34 -2.18 -10.03 -13.91
N ARG A 35 -1.65 -10.00 -12.65
CA ARG A 35 -1.33 -11.15 -11.81
C ARG A 35 -0.26 -12.07 -12.41
N ASP A 36 0.72 -11.50 -13.09
CA ASP A 36 1.85 -12.25 -13.64
C ASP A 36 3.00 -12.41 -12.63
N GLY A 37 2.85 -11.85 -11.44
CA GLY A 37 3.84 -11.89 -10.37
C GLY A 37 4.92 -10.81 -10.47
N GLN A 38 4.86 -9.95 -11.49
CA GLN A 38 5.73 -8.81 -11.68
C GLN A 38 4.91 -7.51 -11.57
N ILE A 39 5.57 -6.39 -11.39
CA ILE A 39 4.90 -5.08 -11.37
C ILE A 39 5.71 -4.16 -12.26
N THR A 40 5.14 -3.79 -13.38
CA THR A 40 5.72 -2.77 -14.25
C THR A 40 5.55 -1.37 -13.65
N LEU A 41 6.38 -0.42 -14.07
CA LEU A 41 6.22 0.98 -13.69
C LEU A 41 4.83 1.52 -14.07
N ALA A 42 4.29 1.08 -15.22
CA ALA A 42 2.94 1.48 -15.65
C ALA A 42 1.85 0.96 -14.71
N GLU A 43 1.92 -0.30 -14.28
CA GLU A 43 0.99 -0.88 -13.30
C GLU A 43 1.11 -0.20 -11.94
N TYR A 44 2.33 0.10 -11.51
CA TYR A 44 2.55 0.85 -10.28
C TYR A 44 1.93 2.26 -10.35
N GLN A 45 2.09 2.98 -11.46
CA GLN A 45 1.45 4.29 -11.66
C GLN A 45 -0.07 4.18 -11.67
N ALA A 46 -0.64 3.15 -12.33
CA ALA A 46 -2.07 2.88 -12.30
C ALA A 46 -2.57 2.60 -10.87
N SER A 47 -1.81 1.86 -10.07
CA SER A 47 -2.14 1.61 -8.67
C SER A 47 -2.11 2.88 -7.80
N ARG A 48 -1.18 3.80 -8.09
CA ARG A 48 -1.15 5.13 -7.44
C ARG A 48 -2.39 5.94 -7.77
N ALA A 49 -2.82 5.96 -9.03
CA ALA A 49 -4.05 6.63 -9.46
C ALA A 49 -5.28 6.03 -8.77
N ALA A 50 -5.40 4.70 -8.75
CA ALA A 50 -6.50 4.03 -8.05
C ALA A 50 -6.49 4.27 -6.53
N ARG A 51 -5.31 4.47 -5.94
CA ARG A 51 -5.19 4.85 -4.53
C ARG A 51 -5.66 6.28 -4.30
N PHE A 52 -5.35 7.20 -5.19
CA PHE A 52 -5.87 8.56 -5.16
C PHE A 52 -7.40 8.55 -5.16
N ASP A 53 -8.03 7.84 -6.12
CA ASP A 53 -9.48 7.75 -6.26
C ASP A 53 -10.18 7.15 -5.01
N ARG A 54 -9.48 6.32 -4.23
CA ARG A 54 -9.97 5.78 -2.95
C ARG A 54 -9.84 6.77 -1.78
N LEU A 55 -8.90 7.68 -1.85
CA LEU A 55 -8.64 8.68 -0.82
C LEU A 55 -9.47 9.94 -1.04
N ASP A 56 -9.69 10.32 -2.28
CA ASP A 56 -10.60 11.40 -2.68
C ASP A 56 -12.07 10.95 -2.48
N ARG A 57 -12.57 11.16 -1.27
CA ARG A 57 -13.87 10.63 -0.83
C ARG A 57 -15.05 11.40 -1.34
N ASP A 58 -14.94 12.70 -1.44
CA ASP A 58 -15.96 13.61 -1.92
C ASP A 58 -15.88 13.81 -3.43
N ARG A 59 -14.80 13.30 -4.05
CA ARG A 59 -14.56 13.35 -5.50
C ARG A 59 -14.44 14.78 -6.03
N ASP A 60 -13.85 15.65 -5.24
CA ASP A 60 -13.56 17.02 -5.66
C ASP A 60 -12.26 17.15 -6.49
N GLY A 61 -11.54 16.02 -6.68
CA GLY A 61 -10.31 15.94 -7.47
C GLY A 61 -9.04 16.26 -6.70
N VAL A 62 -9.14 16.46 -5.40
CA VAL A 62 -8.01 16.76 -4.51
C VAL A 62 -8.11 15.98 -3.21
N ILE A 63 -6.98 15.74 -2.57
CA ILE A 63 -6.89 15.13 -1.24
C ILE A 63 -6.38 16.18 -0.26
N ARG A 64 -7.15 16.44 0.80
CA ARG A 64 -6.79 17.36 1.88
C ARG A 64 -6.95 16.68 3.24
N MET A 65 -6.29 17.22 4.25
CA MET A 65 -6.45 16.74 5.65
C MET A 65 -7.89 16.81 6.16
N GLN A 66 -8.68 17.78 5.68
CA GLN A 66 -10.10 17.93 6.05
C GLN A 66 -10.99 16.75 5.58
N ASP A 67 -10.60 16.02 4.55
CA ASP A 67 -11.34 14.86 4.05
C ASP A 67 -11.26 13.67 5.01
N PHE A 68 -10.35 13.76 5.98
CA PHE A 68 -10.06 12.71 6.97
C PHE A 68 -10.21 13.16 8.42
N PRO A 69 -11.34 13.74 8.84
CA PRO A 69 -11.46 14.32 10.17
C PRO A 69 -11.22 13.33 11.32
N ARG A 70 -11.45 12.02 11.08
CA ARG A 70 -11.18 10.95 12.06
C ARG A 70 -9.72 10.51 12.11
N ILE A 71 -8.95 10.77 11.07
CA ILE A 71 -7.52 10.41 10.97
C ILE A 71 -6.67 11.57 11.47
N ALA A 72 -7.06 12.82 11.18
CA ALA A 72 -6.37 14.02 11.65
C ALA A 72 -6.26 14.07 13.18
N VAL A 73 -7.20 13.46 13.91
CA VAL A 73 -7.24 13.43 15.38
C VAL A 73 -6.46 12.24 15.98
N ARG A 74 -6.00 11.26 15.18
CA ARG A 74 -5.39 10.02 15.67
C ARG A 74 -3.90 9.90 15.34
N GLY A 75 -3.07 10.77 15.99
CA GLY A 75 -1.62 10.53 16.12
C GLY A 75 -0.88 10.23 14.81
N ASP A 76 -0.12 9.14 14.81
CA ASP A 76 0.82 8.79 13.72
C ASP A 76 0.20 8.70 12.31
N ARG A 77 -1.06 8.29 12.19
CA ARG A 77 -1.72 8.16 10.88
C ARG A 77 -2.04 9.52 10.24
N GLY A 78 -2.34 10.52 11.07
CA GLY A 78 -2.53 11.89 10.59
C GLY A 78 -1.21 12.46 10.07
N ALA A 79 -0.14 12.28 10.82
CA ALA A 79 1.20 12.70 10.42
C ALA A 79 1.72 11.98 9.16
N ASP A 80 1.36 10.71 8.96
CA ASP A 80 1.72 9.96 7.74
C ASP A 80 0.98 10.51 6.52
N LEU A 81 -0.30 10.83 6.65
CA LEU A 81 -1.11 11.44 5.58
C LEU A 81 -0.61 12.84 5.25
N GLU A 82 -0.34 13.67 6.26
CA GLU A 82 0.21 15.01 6.08
C GLU A 82 1.57 14.98 5.36
N ARG A 83 2.45 14.06 5.75
CA ARG A 83 3.73 13.86 5.07
C ARG A 83 3.56 13.42 3.62
N MET A 84 2.59 12.55 3.34
CA MET A 84 2.30 12.12 1.99
C MET A 84 1.80 13.29 1.12
N ILE A 85 0.87 14.09 1.63
CA ILE A 85 0.38 15.29 0.94
C ILE A 85 1.55 16.25 0.69
N SER A 86 2.24 16.66 1.75
CA SER A 86 3.34 17.64 1.67
C SER A 86 4.51 17.21 0.77
N ALA A 87 4.76 15.92 0.65
CA ALA A 87 5.84 15.39 -0.19
C ALA A 87 5.54 15.47 -1.70
N ALA A 88 4.25 15.46 -2.07
CA ALA A 88 3.82 15.48 -3.45
C ALA A 88 3.15 16.81 -3.87
N ASP A 89 2.71 17.62 -2.92
CA ASP A 89 2.16 18.97 -3.11
C ASP A 89 3.25 19.93 -3.61
N ARG A 90 3.27 20.15 -4.93
CA ARG A 90 4.28 20.97 -5.58
C ARG A 90 4.04 22.47 -5.41
N ASN A 91 2.77 22.86 -5.46
CA ASN A 91 2.36 24.27 -5.40
C ASN A 91 2.23 24.78 -3.96
N ARG A 92 2.26 23.85 -2.97
CA ARG A 92 2.16 24.11 -1.52
C ARG A 92 0.85 24.78 -1.13
N ASP A 93 -0.26 24.39 -1.77
CA ASP A 93 -1.60 24.87 -1.43
C ASP A 93 -2.28 24.03 -0.32
N GLY A 94 -1.61 23.00 0.18
CA GLY A 94 -2.10 22.10 1.21
C GLY A 94 -3.09 21.05 0.70
N ALA A 95 -3.21 20.92 -0.62
CA ALA A 95 -4.00 19.91 -1.30
C ALA A 95 -3.09 19.05 -2.19
N LEU A 96 -3.47 17.82 -2.43
CA LEU A 96 -2.79 16.94 -3.35
C LEU A 96 -3.72 16.64 -4.51
N THR A 97 -3.39 17.13 -5.69
CA THR A 97 -4.09 16.79 -6.92
C THR A 97 -3.62 15.45 -7.47
N ARG A 98 -4.42 14.86 -8.35
CA ARG A 98 -4.05 13.62 -9.05
C ARG A 98 -2.81 13.82 -9.93
N GLU A 99 -2.73 14.95 -10.62
CA GLU A 99 -1.60 15.34 -11.46
C GLU A 99 -0.31 15.44 -10.64
N GLU A 100 -0.35 16.11 -9.50
CA GLU A 100 0.79 16.24 -8.61
C GLU A 100 1.25 14.89 -8.07
N LEU A 101 0.32 14.03 -7.65
CA LEU A 101 0.64 12.68 -7.21
C LEU A 101 1.35 11.90 -8.33
N LEU A 102 0.81 11.89 -9.54
CA LEU A 102 1.39 11.11 -10.64
C LEU A 102 2.68 11.73 -11.19
N ALA A 103 2.83 13.05 -11.12
CA ALA A 103 4.06 13.75 -11.50
C ALA A 103 5.16 13.63 -10.45
N SER A 104 4.82 13.28 -9.20
CA SER A 104 5.82 13.05 -8.16
C SER A 104 6.60 11.75 -8.44
N PRO A 105 7.93 11.73 -8.18
CA PRO A 105 8.74 10.53 -8.40
C PRO A 105 8.17 9.29 -7.70
N PRO A 106 8.17 8.13 -8.35
CA PRO A 106 7.72 6.87 -7.75
C PRO A 106 8.80 6.28 -6.83
N VAL A 107 9.16 7.02 -5.77
CA VAL A 107 10.33 6.72 -4.91
C VAL A 107 10.31 5.28 -4.38
N ALA A 108 9.15 4.78 -3.96
CA ALA A 108 9.05 3.42 -3.44
C ALA A 108 9.34 2.37 -4.53
N PHE A 109 8.93 2.63 -5.77
CA PHE A 109 9.23 1.77 -6.90
C PHE A 109 10.74 1.81 -7.21
N ALA A 110 11.31 3.00 -7.39
CA ALA A 110 12.72 3.18 -7.69
C ALA A 110 13.65 2.62 -6.59
N MET A 111 13.24 2.63 -5.32
CA MET A 111 14.03 1.99 -4.25
C MET A 111 13.93 0.47 -4.25
N ALA A 112 12.89 -0.10 -4.84
CA ALA A 112 12.68 -1.53 -4.91
C ALA A 112 13.25 -2.14 -6.20
N ASP A 113 13.20 -1.42 -7.31
CA ASP A 113 13.80 -1.76 -8.60
C ASP A 113 15.33 -1.65 -8.48
N ALA A 114 15.96 -2.80 -8.21
CA ALA A 114 17.38 -2.84 -7.88
C ALA A 114 18.28 -2.82 -9.13
N ASN A 115 17.71 -3.21 -10.27
CA ASN A 115 18.43 -3.29 -11.54
C ASN A 115 18.03 -2.16 -12.52
N ASP A 116 17.08 -1.29 -12.12
CA ASP A 116 16.56 -0.16 -12.90
C ASP A 116 15.97 -0.59 -14.27
N ASP A 117 15.37 -1.80 -14.35
CA ASP A 117 14.76 -2.30 -15.59
C ASP A 117 13.29 -1.86 -15.77
N GLY A 118 12.71 -1.18 -14.77
CA GLY A 118 11.33 -0.70 -14.78
C GLY A 118 10.30 -1.78 -14.45
N VAL A 119 10.74 -2.93 -13.92
CA VAL A 119 9.89 -4.05 -13.53
C VAL A 119 10.30 -4.56 -12.16
N LEU A 120 9.37 -4.62 -11.22
CA LEU A 120 9.61 -5.24 -9.92
C LEU A 120 9.28 -6.72 -9.95
N THR A 121 10.28 -7.55 -9.84
CA THR A 121 10.14 -8.99 -9.65
C THR A 121 9.69 -9.32 -8.22
N ALA A 122 9.21 -10.54 -8.00
CA ALA A 122 8.87 -11.01 -6.65
C ALA A 122 10.07 -10.91 -5.69
N ALA A 123 11.26 -11.25 -6.17
CA ALA A 123 12.49 -11.20 -5.37
C ALA A 123 12.84 -9.76 -4.94
N GLU A 124 12.72 -8.79 -5.82
CA GLU A 124 12.97 -7.36 -5.53
C GLU A 124 11.95 -6.82 -4.54
N ARG A 125 10.67 -7.17 -4.70
CA ARG A 125 9.61 -6.80 -3.74
C ARG A 125 9.88 -7.35 -2.34
N ASP A 126 10.29 -8.61 -2.24
CA ASP A 126 10.57 -9.25 -0.96
C ASP A 126 11.82 -8.64 -0.30
N ALA A 127 12.85 -8.33 -1.08
CA ALA A 127 14.03 -7.62 -0.61
C ALA A 127 13.69 -6.19 -0.12
N ALA A 128 12.84 -5.47 -0.84
CA ALA A 128 12.38 -4.14 -0.43
C ALA A 128 11.55 -4.19 0.87
N LYS A 129 10.69 -5.19 1.04
CA LYS A 129 9.94 -5.42 2.28
C LYS A 129 10.85 -5.71 3.46
N ALA A 130 11.85 -6.56 3.28
CA ALA A 130 12.83 -6.87 4.32
C ALA A 130 13.57 -5.61 4.77
N ARG A 131 14.09 -4.80 3.84
CA ARG A 131 14.75 -3.52 4.15
C ARG A 131 13.86 -2.56 4.94
N LEU A 132 12.57 -2.47 4.59
CA LEU A 132 11.61 -1.63 5.32
C LEU A 132 11.35 -2.14 6.74
N GLN A 133 11.33 -3.45 6.94
CA GLN A 133 11.18 -4.06 8.27
C GLN A 133 12.40 -3.79 9.14
N ASP A 134 13.60 -3.95 8.61
CA ASP A 134 14.86 -3.70 9.31
C ASP A 134 14.97 -2.22 9.74
N MET A 135 14.64 -1.29 8.86
CA MET A 135 14.63 0.15 9.19
C MET A 135 13.61 0.51 10.30
N ARG A 136 12.48 -0.20 10.35
CA ARG A 136 11.47 0.00 11.41
C ARG A 136 11.91 -0.58 12.75
N SER A 137 12.57 -1.74 12.74
CA SER A 137 13.09 -2.37 13.95
C SER A 137 14.26 -1.57 14.57
N ALA A 138 15.09 -0.95 13.74
CA ALA A 138 16.21 -0.11 14.16
C ALA A 138 15.79 1.24 14.79
N ARG A 139 14.52 1.66 14.62
CA ARG A 139 13.97 2.90 15.18
C ARG A 139 13.24 2.71 16.52
N ARG A 140 13.18 1.47 17.03
CA ARG A 140 12.58 1.14 18.33
C ARG A 140 13.64 1.00 19.41
#